data_12cee939c1f0f68d56febcdea3f03bcd
#
_entry.id   12cee939c1f0f68d56febcdea3f03bcd
#
_cell.length_a   1.000
_cell.length_b   1.000
_cell.length_c   1.000
_cell.angle_alpha   90.00
_cell.angle_beta   90.00
_cell.angle_gamma   90.00
#
_symmetry.space_group_name_H-M   'P 1'
#
loop_
_entity.id
_entity.type
_entity.pdbx_description
1 polymer ?
#
loop_
_entity_poly.entity_id
_entity_poly.type
_entity_poly.pdbx_seq_one_letter_code
_entity_poly.pdbx_strand_id
1 'polypeptide(L)'
;MRKKLLVVVCLLILILMLPGCGKTAGPLDDYQGIDVVSPDWVGKLDAAGDAKQMLIVAAFSADATDAWISLHEKQSDGSWHMVMTSPGFIGKNGLGKTREGDAKTPVGIFHFNRAFGIADDPGCAIPYVKVDQDTYWSGDPRDGYRYNELVNLKDLPGLDLESGDSEHIIDYPYHYQYCLNISYNEEGTPGLGSAIFLHCLAPAKPFTGGCVSIPEDHMRFVMQKVDGSTAVVIDTYEALSGGTDWPDSTWPQER
;
A
#
# COMPACT_ATOMS: atom_id res chain seq x y z
N MET A 1 -80.97 12.47 -39.13
CA MET A 1 -79.93 13.17 -38.40
C MET A 1 -79.47 12.26 -37.25
N ARG A 2 -78.35 11.54 -37.40
CA ARG A 2 -77.83 10.64 -36.37
C ARG A 2 -76.50 11.25 -35.82
N LYS A 3 -76.52 11.64 -34.53
CA LYS A 3 -75.34 12.13 -33.83
C LYS A 3 -74.41 10.95 -33.51
N LYS A 4 -73.23 10.97 -34.02
CA LYS A 4 -72.13 10.00 -33.66
C LYS A 4 -71.54 10.51 -32.36
N LEU A 5 -71.64 9.68 -31.33
CA LEU A 5 -70.99 9.89 -30.06
C LEU A 5 -69.51 9.36 -30.14
N LEU A 6 -68.55 10.25 -30.00
CA LEU A 6 -67.14 9.92 -30.00
C LEU A 6 -66.73 9.58 -28.59
N VAL A 7 -66.46 8.32 -28.33
CA VAL A 7 -65.95 7.86 -27.03
C VAL A 7 -64.40 7.98 -27.10
N VAL A 8 -63.86 8.92 -26.33
CA VAL A 8 -62.40 9.05 -26.13
C VAL A 8 -62.00 8.12 -24.98
N VAL A 9 -61.32 7.05 -25.30
CA VAL A 9 -60.74 6.15 -24.30
C VAL A 9 -59.40 6.73 -23.90
N CYS A 10 -59.32 7.34 -22.72
CA CYS A 10 -58.04 7.71 -22.10
C CYS A 10 -57.37 6.47 -21.52
N LEU A 11 -56.36 6.00 -22.20
CA LEU A 11 -55.45 4.95 -21.70
C LEU A 11 -54.51 5.58 -20.67
N LEU A 12 -54.80 5.42 -19.38
CA LEU A 12 -53.88 5.75 -18.29
C LEU A 12 -52.76 4.69 -18.27
N ILE A 13 -51.62 5.02 -18.84
CA ILE A 13 -50.43 4.22 -18.66
C ILE A 13 -49.88 4.50 -17.25
N LEU A 14 -50.13 3.57 -16.34
CA LEU A 14 -49.56 3.56 -15.00
C LEU A 14 -48.09 3.12 -15.14
N ILE A 15 -47.14 4.07 -15.22
CA ILE A 15 -45.72 3.77 -15.15
C ILE A 15 -45.44 3.39 -13.69
N LEU A 16 -45.33 2.09 -13.43
CA LEU A 16 -44.75 1.56 -12.20
C LEU A 16 -43.27 1.94 -12.21
N MET A 17 -42.95 3.04 -11.52
CA MET A 17 -41.58 3.33 -11.09
C MET A 17 -41.18 2.26 -10.07
N LEU A 18 -40.52 1.19 -10.52
CA LEU A 18 -39.76 0.34 -9.62
C LEU A 18 -38.67 1.22 -9.01
N PRO A 19 -38.56 1.30 -7.68
CA PRO A 19 -37.39 1.92 -7.09
C PRO A 19 -36.19 1.05 -7.49
N GLY A 20 -35.40 1.54 -8.44
CA GLY A 20 -34.09 1.01 -8.70
C GLY A 20 -33.30 1.06 -7.40
N CYS A 21 -33.06 -0.10 -6.80
CA CYS A 21 -32.14 -0.24 -5.70
C CYS A 21 -30.72 -0.04 -6.24
N GLY A 22 -30.40 1.20 -6.62
CA GLY A 22 -29.06 1.66 -6.73
C GLY A 22 -28.54 1.73 -5.29
N LYS A 23 -27.87 0.69 -4.83
CA LYS A 23 -26.94 0.84 -3.72
C LYS A 23 -25.91 1.86 -4.22
N THR A 24 -26.07 3.11 -3.82
CA THR A 24 -24.92 4.01 -3.70
C THR A 24 -23.96 3.24 -2.81
N ALA A 25 -22.78 2.89 -3.34
CA ALA A 25 -21.69 2.42 -2.50
C ALA A 25 -21.57 3.47 -1.39
N GLY A 26 -21.91 3.09 -0.17
CA GLY A 26 -21.63 3.88 1.02
C GLY A 26 -20.11 4.10 1.08
N PRO A 27 -19.62 5.03 1.90
CA PRO A 27 -18.19 5.08 2.18
C PRO A 27 -17.76 3.65 2.50
N LEU A 28 -16.71 3.17 1.83
CA LEU A 28 -16.12 1.85 2.09
C LEU A 28 -15.91 1.81 3.61
N ASP A 29 -16.51 0.83 4.28
CA ASP A 29 -16.32 0.70 5.71
C ASP A 29 -14.82 0.60 5.95
N ASP A 30 -14.27 1.48 6.80
CA ASP A 30 -12.85 1.48 7.12
C ASP A 30 -12.47 0.10 7.70
N TYR A 31 -11.33 -0.41 7.29
CA TYR A 31 -10.80 -1.64 7.85
C TYR A 31 -10.64 -1.49 9.38
N GLN A 32 -11.26 -2.39 10.13
CA GLN A 32 -11.32 -2.29 11.60
C GLN A 32 -10.16 -3.00 12.30
N GLY A 33 -9.29 -3.67 11.54
CA GLY A 33 -8.25 -4.53 12.10
C GLY A 33 -8.80 -5.86 12.61
N ILE A 34 -7.87 -6.65 13.13
CA ILE A 34 -8.12 -7.92 13.82
C ILE A 34 -7.32 -7.90 15.13
N ASP A 35 -7.53 -8.89 15.97
CA ASP A 35 -6.67 -9.13 17.15
C ASP A 35 -6.60 -10.64 17.39
N VAL A 36 -5.55 -11.25 16.85
CA VAL A 36 -5.30 -12.69 17.00
C VAL A 36 -3.84 -12.94 17.39
N VAL A 37 -3.60 -13.99 18.16
CA VAL A 37 -2.23 -14.39 18.51
C VAL A 37 -1.45 -14.67 17.23
N SER A 38 -0.29 -14.07 17.10
CA SER A 38 0.60 -14.26 15.95
C SER A 38 1.13 -15.70 15.91
N PRO A 39 1.44 -16.22 14.70
CA PRO A 39 2.18 -17.47 14.59
C PRO A 39 3.50 -17.43 15.38
N ASP A 40 3.89 -18.55 15.96
CA ASP A 40 5.08 -18.66 16.85
C ASP A 40 6.39 -18.19 16.20
N TRP A 41 6.51 -18.30 14.89
CA TRP A 41 7.70 -17.89 14.17
C TRP A 41 7.90 -16.37 14.17
N VAL A 42 6.83 -15.57 14.28
CA VAL A 42 6.91 -14.09 14.33
C VAL A 42 7.79 -13.60 15.48
N GLY A 43 7.63 -14.19 16.66
CA GLY A 43 8.46 -13.85 17.82
C GLY A 43 9.92 -14.34 17.74
N LYS A 44 10.25 -15.14 16.72
CA LYS A 44 11.61 -15.69 16.50
C LYS A 44 12.39 -14.95 15.42
N LEU A 45 11.76 -14.01 14.72
CA LEU A 45 12.45 -13.16 13.75
C LEU A 45 13.52 -12.30 14.44
N ASP A 46 14.62 -12.06 13.77
CA ASP A 46 15.71 -11.20 14.30
C ASP A 46 15.19 -9.82 14.73
N ALA A 47 14.26 -9.26 13.95
CA ALA A 47 13.63 -7.98 14.28
C ALA A 47 12.81 -8.00 15.58
N ALA A 48 12.27 -9.15 15.99
CA ALA A 48 11.38 -9.27 17.16
C ALA A 48 12.09 -8.98 18.50
N GLY A 49 13.43 -9.03 18.55
CA GLY A 49 14.21 -8.71 19.74
C GLY A 49 13.94 -7.29 20.22
N ASP A 50 14.15 -6.32 19.36
CA ASP A 50 14.10 -4.89 19.66
C ASP A 50 12.77 -4.23 19.26
N ALA A 51 12.05 -4.78 18.27
CA ALA A 51 10.81 -4.20 17.78
C ALA A 51 9.66 -4.36 18.78
N LYS A 52 8.82 -3.33 18.83
CA LYS A 52 7.50 -3.37 19.48
C LYS A 52 6.39 -3.65 18.46
N GLN A 53 6.69 -3.42 17.20
CA GLN A 53 5.76 -3.56 16.09
C GLN A 53 6.52 -4.00 14.83
N MET A 54 5.95 -4.92 14.07
CA MET A 54 6.52 -5.41 12.81
C MET A 54 5.46 -5.44 11.71
N LEU A 55 5.76 -4.84 10.57
CA LEU A 55 5.05 -5.10 9.33
C LEU A 55 5.83 -6.18 8.58
N ILE A 56 5.19 -7.32 8.33
CA ILE A 56 5.81 -8.45 7.64
C ILE A 56 5.25 -8.54 6.23
N VAL A 57 6.14 -8.64 5.25
CA VAL A 57 5.83 -8.89 3.84
C VAL A 57 6.37 -10.26 3.49
N ALA A 58 5.50 -11.26 3.50
CA ALA A 58 5.82 -12.65 3.27
C ALA A 58 5.42 -13.05 1.84
N ALA A 59 6.37 -13.05 0.90
CA ALA A 59 6.12 -13.49 -0.47
C ALA A 59 5.91 -15.01 -0.55
N PHE A 60 5.05 -15.46 -1.46
CA PHE A 60 4.79 -16.90 -1.64
C PHE A 60 6.01 -17.67 -2.16
N SER A 61 6.85 -17.00 -2.95
CA SER A 61 8.17 -17.47 -3.39
C SER A 61 9.02 -16.28 -3.81
N ALA A 62 10.31 -16.51 -4.06
CA ALA A 62 11.22 -15.46 -4.51
C ALA A 62 10.82 -14.82 -5.85
N ASP A 63 10.13 -15.58 -6.72
CA ASP A 63 9.69 -15.12 -8.04
C ASP A 63 8.18 -14.73 -8.06
N ALA A 64 7.47 -14.84 -6.92
CA ALA A 64 6.07 -14.44 -6.82
C ALA A 64 5.91 -12.93 -6.94
N THR A 65 4.76 -12.49 -7.44
CA THR A 65 4.36 -11.07 -7.49
C THR A 65 3.38 -10.71 -6.40
N ASP A 66 2.90 -11.69 -5.66
CA ASP A 66 1.96 -11.56 -4.56
C ASP A 66 2.62 -11.96 -3.23
N ALA A 67 2.11 -11.37 -2.18
CA ALA A 67 2.59 -11.58 -0.81
C ALA A 67 1.43 -11.48 0.18
N TRP A 68 1.64 -12.10 1.32
CA TRP A 68 0.85 -11.86 2.52
C TRP A 68 1.50 -10.73 3.33
N ILE A 69 0.73 -9.69 3.59
CA ILE A 69 1.19 -8.55 4.39
C ILE A 69 0.45 -8.58 5.72
N SER A 70 1.19 -8.47 6.83
CA SER A 70 0.61 -8.49 8.17
C SER A 70 1.29 -7.50 9.10
N LEU A 71 0.52 -6.90 10.00
CA LEU A 71 1.01 -6.02 11.05
C LEU A 71 0.87 -6.72 12.39
N HIS A 72 1.96 -6.76 13.14
CA HIS A 72 2.07 -7.43 14.43
C HIS A 72 2.50 -6.46 15.52
N GLU A 73 1.89 -6.57 16.69
CA GLU A 73 2.21 -5.76 17.88
C GLU A 73 2.64 -6.65 19.06
N LYS A 74 3.72 -6.25 19.72
CA LYS A 74 4.20 -6.93 20.92
C LYS A 74 3.39 -6.49 22.14
N GLN A 75 2.79 -7.44 22.81
CA GLN A 75 2.00 -7.20 24.00
C GLN A 75 2.89 -7.00 25.25
N SER A 76 2.30 -6.50 26.33
CA SER A 76 3.03 -6.24 27.60
C SER A 76 3.57 -7.50 28.26
N ASP A 77 2.99 -8.67 27.97
CA ASP A 77 3.46 -9.98 28.45
C ASP A 77 4.53 -10.60 27.53
N GLY A 78 4.90 -9.91 26.44
CA GLY A 78 5.88 -10.33 25.45
C GLY A 78 5.34 -11.18 24.31
N SER A 79 4.05 -11.55 24.33
CA SER A 79 3.40 -12.22 23.21
C SER A 79 3.26 -11.27 22.01
N TRP A 80 3.12 -11.84 20.81
CA TRP A 80 2.87 -11.08 19.59
C TRP A 80 1.43 -11.31 19.12
N HIS A 81 0.75 -10.23 18.77
CA HIS A 81 -0.59 -10.26 18.20
C HIS A 81 -0.59 -9.67 16.78
N MET A 82 -1.24 -10.36 15.86
CA MET A 82 -1.49 -9.85 14.53
C MET A 82 -2.73 -8.96 14.58
N VAL A 83 -2.54 -7.69 14.22
CA VAL A 83 -3.59 -6.66 14.26
C VAL A 83 -4.11 -6.29 12.87
N MET A 84 -3.42 -6.72 11.82
CA MET A 84 -3.85 -6.58 10.43
C MET A 84 -3.29 -7.74 9.59
N THR A 85 -4.08 -8.18 8.63
CA THR A 85 -3.65 -9.07 7.55
C THR A 85 -4.27 -8.59 6.24
N SER A 86 -3.50 -8.67 5.17
CA SER A 86 -3.89 -8.18 3.85
C SER A 86 -3.25 -9.00 2.74
N PRO A 87 -3.99 -9.30 1.67
CA PRO A 87 -3.34 -9.64 0.41
C PRO A 87 -2.62 -8.40 -0.12
N GLY A 88 -1.51 -8.59 -0.83
CA GLY A 88 -0.80 -7.51 -1.45
C GLY A 88 0.07 -7.98 -2.61
N PHE A 89 0.63 -7.01 -3.33
CA PHE A 89 1.54 -7.27 -4.43
C PHE A 89 2.89 -6.65 -4.18
N ILE A 90 3.89 -7.29 -4.76
CA ILE A 90 5.30 -6.90 -4.72
C ILE A 90 5.84 -6.72 -6.15
N GLY A 91 7.14 -6.57 -6.29
CA GLY A 91 7.81 -6.34 -7.56
C GLY A 91 7.45 -7.36 -8.64
N LYS A 92 7.26 -6.89 -9.88
CA LYS A 92 6.97 -7.73 -11.06
C LYS A 92 7.95 -8.90 -11.24
N ASN A 93 9.18 -8.72 -10.82
CA ASN A 93 10.23 -9.74 -10.90
C ASN A 93 10.54 -10.37 -9.52
N GLY A 94 9.59 -10.32 -8.58
CA GLY A 94 9.69 -10.92 -7.26
C GLY A 94 10.59 -10.16 -6.29
N LEU A 95 11.29 -10.90 -5.46
CA LEU A 95 12.18 -10.41 -4.41
C LEU A 95 13.65 -10.28 -4.88
N GLY A 96 14.47 -9.64 -4.05
CA GLY A 96 15.92 -9.56 -4.22
C GLY A 96 16.38 -8.39 -5.08
N LYS A 97 15.85 -7.18 -4.79
CA LYS A 97 16.28 -5.92 -5.42
C LYS A 97 17.77 -5.68 -5.20
N THR A 98 18.46 -5.30 -6.26
CA THR A 98 19.90 -5.00 -6.24
C THR A 98 20.28 -3.76 -7.04
N ARG A 99 19.39 -3.23 -7.88
CA ARG A 99 19.66 -2.07 -8.74
C ARG A 99 18.39 -1.33 -9.14
N GLU A 100 18.55 -0.13 -9.65
CA GLU A 100 17.47 0.64 -10.26
C GLU A 100 16.85 -0.11 -11.44
N GLY A 101 15.52 -0.02 -11.59
CA GLY A 101 14.78 -0.58 -12.72
C GLY A 101 14.72 -2.12 -12.80
N ASP A 102 15.15 -2.86 -11.77
CA ASP A 102 15.08 -4.33 -11.75
C ASP A 102 13.66 -4.88 -11.50
N ALA A 103 12.73 -4.01 -11.12
CA ALA A 103 11.36 -4.35 -10.77
C ALA A 103 11.24 -5.43 -9.67
N LYS A 104 12.17 -5.46 -8.74
CA LYS A 104 12.22 -6.37 -7.59
C LYS A 104 11.99 -5.63 -6.29
N THR A 105 11.34 -6.30 -5.34
CA THR A 105 11.21 -5.83 -3.95
C THR A 105 12.44 -6.27 -3.14
N PRO A 106 13.01 -5.41 -2.29
CA PRO A 106 14.18 -5.78 -1.50
C PRO A 106 13.84 -6.84 -0.44
N VAL A 107 14.84 -7.62 -0.05
CA VAL A 107 14.80 -8.55 1.08
C VAL A 107 15.59 -7.97 2.23
N GLY A 108 15.06 -8.08 3.45
CA GLY A 108 15.73 -7.63 4.65
C GLY A 108 14.82 -7.04 5.71
N ILE A 109 15.44 -6.33 6.65
CA ILE A 109 14.76 -5.61 7.74
C ILE A 109 14.96 -4.12 7.51
N PHE A 110 13.85 -3.39 7.41
CA PHE A 110 13.78 -1.96 7.15
C PHE A 110 12.92 -1.27 8.21
N HIS A 111 12.68 0.02 8.04
CA HIS A 111 11.72 0.80 8.83
C HIS A 111 11.00 1.81 7.93
N PHE A 112 9.99 2.50 8.46
CA PHE A 112 9.35 3.61 7.78
C PHE A 112 10.00 4.92 8.20
N ASN A 113 10.47 5.71 7.25
CA ASN A 113 11.12 6.99 7.53
C ASN A 113 10.37 8.21 7.01
N ARG A 114 9.31 8.02 6.21
CA ARG A 114 8.49 9.11 5.66
C ARG A 114 7.09 8.63 5.31
N ALA A 115 6.10 9.49 5.62
CA ALA A 115 4.71 9.34 5.21
C ALA A 115 4.33 10.45 4.25
N PHE A 116 3.63 10.14 3.16
CA PHE A 116 3.15 11.13 2.20
C PHE A 116 1.95 10.60 1.41
N GLY A 117 1.28 11.48 0.65
CA GLY A 117 0.22 11.06 -0.24
C GLY A 117 -0.58 12.21 -0.84
N ILE A 118 -1.44 11.87 -1.80
CA ILE A 118 -2.34 12.80 -2.48
C ILE A 118 -3.53 13.14 -1.59
N ALA A 119 -4.01 12.19 -0.80
CA ALA A 119 -5.10 12.40 0.16
C ALA A 119 -4.66 13.20 1.39
N ASP A 120 -5.61 13.61 2.22
CA ASP A 120 -5.32 14.24 3.50
C ASP A 120 -4.70 13.24 4.48
N ASP A 121 -3.93 13.74 5.45
CA ASP A 121 -3.33 12.93 6.51
C ASP A 121 -4.39 12.07 7.21
N PRO A 122 -4.27 10.74 7.18
CA PRO A 122 -5.22 9.85 7.86
C PRO A 122 -5.01 9.77 9.38
N GLY A 123 -4.08 10.51 9.95
CA GLY A 123 -3.70 10.49 11.36
C GLY A 123 -2.40 9.72 11.62
N CYS A 124 -1.35 9.99 10.82
CA CYS A 124 -0.05 9.33 10.93
C CYS A 124 0.72 9.76 12.18
N ALA A 125 1.42 8.81 12.82
CA ALA A 125 2.45 9.14 13.82
C ALA A 125 3.76 9.61 13.15
N ILE A 126 4.05 9.13 11.94
CA ILE A 126 5.16 9.62 11.10
C ILE A 126 4.73 10.96 10.47
N PRO A 127 5.57 12.01 10.49
CA PRO A 127 5.23 13.27 9.86
C PRO A 127 4.78 13.11 8.41
N TYR A 128 3.55 13.53 8.12
CA TYR A 128 2.90 13.35 6.84
C TYR A 128 3.13 14.56 5.92
N VAL A 129 3.46 14.30 4.67
CA VAL A 129 3.55 15.30 3.61
C VAL A 129 2.39 15.12 2.64
N LYS A 130 1.41 16.03 2.68
CA LYS A 130 0.42 16.11 1.60
C LYS A 130 1.11 16.65 0.35
N VAL A 131 1.13 15.85 -0.71
CA VAL A 131 1.81 16.20 -1.95
C VAL A 131 1.01 17.21 -2.78
N ASP A 132 1.72 17.96 -3.60
CA ASP A 132 1.17 18.92 -4.56
C ASP A 132 1.77 18.67 -5.96
N GLN A 133 1.40 19.55 -6.91
CA GLN A 133 1.86 19.47 -8.31
C GLN A 133 3.37 19.63 -8.51
N ASP A 134 4.10 20.07 -7.49
CA ASP A 134 5.54 20.28 -7.55
C ASP A 134 6.31 19.19 -6.78
N THR A 135 5.60 18.15 -6.29
CA THR A 135 6.17 17.09 -5.45
C THR A 135 6.58 15.88 -6.28
N TYR A 136 7.86 15.52 -6.15
CA TYR A 136 8.47 14.38 -6.82
C TYR A 136 9.20 13.47 -5.82
N TRP A 137 9.29 12.17 -6.14
CA TRP A 137 10.32 11.33 -5.58
C TRP A 137 11.48 11.29 -6.57
N SER A 138 12.64 11.79 -6.17
CA SER A 138 13.78 11.89 -7.07
C SER A 138 14.45 10.53 -7.30
N GLY A 139 14.43 10.07 -8.55
CA GLY A 139 15.22 8.94 -9.05
C GLY A 139 16.43 9.39 -9.87
N ASP A 140 16.74 10.68 -9.89
CA ASP A 140 17.82 11.22 -10.71
C ASP A 140 19.16 11.11 -10.00
N PRO A 141 20.12 10.34 -10.56
CA PRO A 141 21.40 10.09 -9.93
C PRO A 141 22.42 11.24 -10.05
N ARG A 142 22.07 12.35 -10.70
CA ARG A 142 22.96 13.52 -10.88
C ARG A 142 23.18 14.23 -9.56
N ASP A 143 24.38 14.78 -9.37
CA ASP A 143 24.71 15.58 -8.20
C ASP A 143 23.72 16.76 -7.99
N GLY A 144 23.23 16.92 -6.76
CA GLY A 144 22.29 17.94 -6.38
C GLY A 144 20.81 17.60 -6.62
N TYR A 145 20.51 16.46 -7.26
CA TYR A 145 19.15 16.02 -7.54
C TYR A 145 18.50 15.20 -6.41
N ARG A 146 19.20 14.97 -5.31
CA ARG A 146 18.68 14.36 -4.07
C ARG A 146 18.07 12.97 -4.34
N TYR A 147 18.85 12.09 -4.97
CA TYR A 147 18.44 10.74 -5.32
C TYR A 147 17.83 9.99 -4.12
N ASN A 148 16.71 9.31 -4.35
CA ASN A 148 15.91 8.57 -3.39
C ASN A 148 15.31 9.43 -2.26
N GLU A 149 14.95 10.68 -2.55
CA GLU A 149 14.27 11.57 -1.60
C GLU A 149 12.96 12.13 -2.16
N LEU A 150 12.00 12.40 -1.25
CA LEU A 150 10.82 13.21 -1.57
C LEU A 150 11.23 14.67 -1.61
N VAL A 151 11.04 15.33 -2.74
CA VAL A 151 11.42 16.72 -2.99
C VAL A 151 10.25 17.53 -3.52
N ASN A 152 10.30 18.85 -3.30
CA ASN A 152 9.37 19.78 -3.92
C ASN A 152 10.18 20.76 -4.80
N LEU A 153 9.78 20.94 -6.06
CA LEU A 153 10.49 21.81 -7.01
C LEU A 153 10.55 23.27 -6.57
N LYS A 154 9.64 23.74 -5.72
CA LYS A 154 9.68 25.09 -5.13
C LYS A 154 10.93 25.30 -4.27
N ASP A 155 11.42 24.22 -3.63
CA ASP A 155 12.62 24.26 -2.80
C ASP A 155 13.90 24.01 -3.61
N LEU A 156 13.77 23.57 -4.86
CA LEU A 156 14.87 23.21 -5.76
C LEU A 156 14.77 23.92 -7.11
N PRO A 157 14.78 25.28 -7.12
CA PRO A 157 14.55 26.04 -8.34
C PRO A 157 15.64 25.75 -9.39
N GLY A 158 15.20 25.44 -10.60
CA GLY A 158 16.07 25.16 -11.75
C GLY A 158 16.45 23.71 -11.93
N LEU A 159 15.98 22.78 -11.09
CA LEU A 159 16.08 21.35 -11.36
C LEU A 159 14.98 20.89 -12.32
N ASP A 160 15.36 20.03 -13.26
CA ASP A 160 14.46 19.32 -14.16
C ASP A 160 14.39 17.85 -13.74
N LEU A 161 13.35 17.49 -12.99
CA LEU A 161 13.07 16.12 -12.56
C LEU A 161 12.17 15.35 -13.55
N GLU A 162 11.59 16.03 -14.53
CA GLU A 162 10.76 15.38 -15.57
C GLU A 162 11.62 14.59 -16.56
N SER A 163 12.89 14.96 -16.72
CA SER A 163 13.80 14.33 -17.67
C SER A 163 14.54 13.09 -17.13
N GLY A 164 14.33 12.74 -15.85
CA GLY A 164 15.01 11.63 -15.17
C GLY A 164 14.06 10.49 -14.77
N ASP A 165 14.58 9.51 -14.05
CA ASP A 165 13.80 8.39 -13.50
C ASP A 165 13.03 8.78 -12.22
N SER A 166 12.65 10.06 -12.10
CA SER A 166 11.91 10.59 -10.95
C SER A 166 10.42 10.35 -11.10
N GLU A 167 9.73 10.12 -9.99
CA GLU A 167 8.29 9.93 -9.98
C GLU A 167 7.56 11.22 -9.61
N HIS A 168 6.78 11.78 -10.53
CA HIS A 168 5.84 12.86 -10.24
C HIS A 168 4.66 12.27 -9.47
N ILE A 169 4.56 12.51 -8.17
CA ILE A 169 3.70 11.73 -7.28
C ILE A 169 2.22 11.84 -7.65
N ILE A 170 1.76 13.01 -8.07
CA ILE A 170 0.33 13.22 -8.40
C ILE A 170 -0.12 12.47 -9.67
N ASP A 171 0.81 11.98 -10.51
CA ASP A 171 0.47 11.22 -11.72
C ASP A 171 0.02 9.78 -11.42
N TYR A 172 0.11 9.37 -10.16
CA TYR A 172 -0.27 8.03 -9.67
C TYR A 172 -1.47 8.08 -8.71
N PRO A 173 -2.66 8.62 -9.14
CA PRO A 173 -3.76 8.93 -8.24
C PRO A 173 -4.38 7.73 -7.53
N TYR A 174 -4.19 6.51 -8.05
CA TYR A 174 -4.67 5.29 -7.38
C TYR A 174 -3.64 4.70 -6.43
N HIS A 175 -2.35 4.78 -6.78
CA HIS A 175 -1.27 4.16 -6.01
C HIS A 175 -0.88 5.02 -4.81
N TYR A 176 -0.81 6.34 -5.01
CA TYR A 176 -0.18 7.25 -4.07
C TYR A 176 -1.19 8.14 -3.32
N GLN A 177 -2.44 7.63 -3.14
CA GLN A 177 -3.35 8.25 -2.17
C GLN A 177 -2.70 8.29 -0.79
N TYR A 178 -2.05 7.19 -0.40
CA TYR A 178 -1.33 7.03 0.84
C TYR A 178 -0.04 6.23 0.61
N CYS A 179 1.08 6.71 1.14
CA CYS A 179 2.39 6.09 0.99
C CYS A 179 3.21 6.16 2.28
N LEU A 180 3.93 5.08 2.55
CA LEU A 180 5.00 5.01 3.54
C LEU A 180 6.29 4.59 2.83
N ASN A 181 7.35 5.40 2.93
CA ASN A 181 8.65 5.02 2.39
C ASN A 181 9.30 3.96 3.28
N ILE A 182 9.70 2.86 2.65
CA ILE A 182 10.51 1.80 3.26
C ILE A 182 11.98 2.20 3.11
N SER A 183 12.77 2.14 4.19
CA SER A 183 14.14 2.67 4.28
C SER A 183 15.20 1.93 3.44
N TYR A 184 14.77 1.28 2.34
CA TYR A 184 15.69 0.70 1.38
C TYR A 184 16.53 1.80 0.72
N ASN A 185 17.87 1.59 0.67
CA ASN A 185 18.80 2.57 0.11
C ASN A 185 18.61 3.98 0.67
N GLU A 186 18.40 4.09 1.98
CA GLU A 186 18.09 5.35 2.66
C GLU A 186 19.16 6.43 2.46
N GLU A 187 20.43 6.01 2.30
CA GLU A 187 21.54 6.92 2.03
C GLU A 187 21.57 7.46 0.59
N GLY A 188 20.65 7.03 -0.26
CA GLY A 188 20.52 7.53 -1.62
C GLY A 188 21.70 7.20 -2.52
N THR A 189 22.29 6.00 -2.39
CA THR A 189 23.38 5.57 -3.28
C THR A 189 22.84 5.38 -4.70
N PRO A 190 23.30 6.17 -5.68
CA PRO A 190 22.81 6.09 -7.05
C PRO A 190 22.99 4.69 -7.66
N GLY A 191 21.93 4.23 -8.35
CA GLY A 191 21.91 2.95 -9.06
C GLY A 191 21.55 1.74 -8.21
N LEU A 192 21.51 1.82 -6.89
CA LEU A 192 21.01 0.73 -6.03
C LEU A 192 19.49 0.58 -6.08
N GLY A 193 18.79 1.61 -6.45
CA GLY A 193 17.33 1.66 -6.52
C GLY A 193 16.74 2.74 -5.61
N SER A 194 15.61 3.27 -6.03
CA SER A 194 14.87 4.33 -5.36
C SER A 194 13.39 3.98 -5.25
N ALA A 195 12.60 4.83 -4.58
CA ALA A 195 11.14 4.78 -4.56
C ALA A 195 10.57 3.41 -4.13
N ILE A 196 11.03 2.86 -3.00
CA ILE A 196 10.45 1.64 -2.43
C ILE A 196 9.45 2.00 -1.33
N PHE A 197 8.16 1.89 -1.66
CA PHE A 197 7.06 2.29 -0.79
C PHE A 197 6.17 1.10 -0.40
N LEU A 198 5.48 1.25 0.74
CA LEU A 198 4.18 0.63 0.96
C LEU A 198 3.14 1.65 0.49
N HIS A 199 2.24 1.26 -0.44
CA HIS A 199 1.26 2.16 -1.04
C HIS A 199 -0.07 1.48 -1.36
N CYS A 200 -1.06 2.25 -1.84
CA CYS A 200 -2.37 1.72 -2.17
C CYS A 200 -2.34 0.83 -3.42
N LEU A 201 -3.16 -0.20 -3.39
CA LEU A 201 -3.40 -1.08 -4.53
C LEU A 201 -4.10 -0.31 -5.65
N ALA A 202 -3.60 -0.43 -6.87
CA ALA A 202 -4.29 0.13 -8.04
C ALA A 202 -5.08 -0.94 -8.81
N PRO A 203 -6.17 -0.54 -9.48
CA PRO A 203 -6.89 -1.45 -10.35
C PRO A 203 -6.00 -2.04 -11.46
N ALA A 204 -6.18 -3.31 -11.75
CA ALA A 204 -5.66 -4.00 -12.93
C ALA A 204 -4.15 -4.31 -13.01
N LYS A 205 -3.37 -4.12 -11.94
CA LYS A 205 -1.95 -4.54 -11.95
C LYS A 205 -1.64 -5.45 -10.76
N PRO A 206 -1.47 -6.78 -10.96
CA PRO A 206 -1.13 -7.72 -9.90
C PRO A 206 0.39 -7.75 -9.60
N PHE A 207 1.04 -6.59 -9.65
CA PHE A 207 2.47 -6.40 -9.35
C PHE A 207 2.81 -4.91 -9.24
N THR A 208 3.98 -4.61 -8.68
CA THR A 208 4.55 -3.26 -8.59
C THR A 208 5.87 -3.15 -9.36
N GLY A 209 6.49 -1.98 -9.33
CA GLY A 209 7.85 -1.75 -9.84
C GLY A 209 8.95 -2.15 -8.85
N GLY A 210 8.58 -2.62 -7.66
CA GLY A 210 9.48 -2.96 -6.55
C GLY A 210 8.90 -2.59 -5.19
N CYS A 211 7.88 -1.76 -5.15
CA CYS A 211 7.11 -1.40 -3.96
C CYS A 211 6.31 -2.60 -3.41
N VAL A 212 5.67 -2.38 -2.27
CA VAL A 212 4.63 -3.24 -1.69
C VAL A 212 3.30 -2.51 -1.80
N SER A 213 2.22 -3.17 -2.23
CA SER A 213 0.90 -2.55 -2.34
C SER A 213 -0.17 -3.36 -1.62
N ILE A 214 -1.08 -2.66 -0.93
CA ILE A 214 -2.23 -3.22 -0.18
C ILE A 214 -3.49 -2.39 -0.46
N PRO A 215 -4.71 -2.90 -0.18
CA PRO A 215 -5.94 -2.13 -0.29
C PRO A 215 -5.87 -0.79 0.47
N GLU A 216 -6.56 0.22 -0.03
CA GLU A 216 -6.47 1.60 0.50
C GLU A 216 -6.93 1.71 1.96
N ASP A 217 -7.99 1.01 2.32
CA ASP A 217 -8.51 0.97 3.70
C ASP A 217 -7.51 0.32 4.67
N HIS A 218 -6.83 -0.75 4.24
CA HIS A 218 -5.72 -1.36 4.99
C HIS A 218 -4.53 -0.40 5.09
N MET A 219 -4.23 0.34 4.00
CA MET A 219 -3.15 1.31 4.00
C MET A 219 -3.41 2.43 5.02
N ARG A 220 -4.63 2.97 5.10
CA ARG A 220 -5.02 3.96 6.12
C ARG A 220 -4.85 3.41 7.53
N PHE A 221 -5.31 2.16 7.75
CA PHE A 221 -5.15 1.49 9.04
C PHE A 221 -3.68 1.37 9.43
N VAL A 222 -2.82 0.92 8.53
CA VAL A 222 -1.37 0.81 8.78
C VAL A 222 -0.79 2.18 9.14
N MET A 223 -1.09 3.24 8.36
CA MET A 223 -0.57 4.57 8.60
C MET A 223 -0.96 5.16 9.96
N GLN A 224 -2.15 4.81 10.47
CA GLN A 224 -2.62 5.22 11.79
C GLN A 224 -1.97 4.45 12.96
N LYS A 225 -1.35 3.31 12.67
CA LYS A 225 -0.81 2.38 13.67
C LYS A 225 0.70 2.42 13.78
N VAL A 226 1.40 2.58 12.65
CA VAL A 226 2.86 2.47 12.60
C VAL A 226 3.54 3.79 12.91
N ASP A 227 4.76 3.69 13.40
CA ASP A 227 5.69 4.81 13.59
C ASP A 227 7.07 4.49 13.00
N GLY A 228 8.02 5.42 13.14
CA GLY A 228 9.38 5.25 12.62
C GLY A 228 10.18 4.12 13.29
N SER A 229 9.70 3.53 14.39
CA SER A 229 10.32 2.36 15.06
C SER A 229 9.74 1.02 14.61
N THR A 230 8.70 1.03 13.76
CA THR A 230 8.11 -0.18 13.21
C THR A 230 9.11 -0.87 12.29
N ALA A 231 9.49 -2.10 12.61
CA ALA A 231 10.32 -2.90 11.71
C ALA A 231 9.50 -3.39 10.51
N VAL A 232 10.06 -3.25 9.30
CA VAL A 232 9.49 -3.78 8.06
C VAL A 232 10.33 -4.96 7.62
N VAL A 233 9.77 -6.16 7.71
CA VAL A 233 10.50 -7.41 7.43
C VAL A 233 9.99 -7.99 6.11
N ILE A 234 10.87 -8.16 5.13
CA ILE A 234 10.52 -8.61 3.79
C ILE A 234 11.35 -9.84 3.41
N ASP A 235 10.71 -10.96 3.17
CA ASP A 235 11.32 -12.17 2.62
C ASP A 235 10.23 -13.14 2.11
N THR A 236 10.61 -14.31 1.65
CA THR A 236 9.67 -15.39 1.37
C THR A 236 9.05 -15.93 2.66
N TYR A 237 7.82 -16.40 2.58
CA TYR A 237 7.17 -17.03 3.72
C TYR A 237 7.97 -18.21 4.27
N GLU A 238 8.56 -19.03 3.40
CA GLU A 238 9.41 -20.15 3.78
C GLU A 238 10.61 -19.70 4.62
N ALA A 239 11.31 -18.65 4.20
CA ALA A 239 12.46 -18.11 4.95
C ALA A 239 12.05 -17.54 6.31
N LEU A 240 10.93 -16.80 6.36
CA LEU A 240 10.42 -16.16 7.58
C LEU A 240 9.88 -17.18 8.60
N SER A 241 9.13 -18.18 8.12
CA SER A 241 8.43 -19.16 8.97
C SER A 241 9.29 -20.37 9.35
N GLY A 242 10.45 -20.55 8.72
CA GLY A 242 11.25 -21.76 8.85
C GLY A 242 10.59 -22.99 8.23
N GLY A 243 9.74 -22.80 7.22
CA GLY A 243 9.03 -23.87 6.51
C GLY A 243 7.80 -24.42 7.23
N THR A 244 7.22 -23.66 8.18
CA THR A 244 5.91 -24.02 8.76
C THR A 244 4.80 -23.88 7.73
N ASP A 245 3.72 -24.66 7.90
CA ASP A 245 2.57 -24.57 7.02
C ASP A 245 1.95 -23.17 7.06
N TRP A 246 1.45 -22.74 5.90
CA TRP A 246 0.74 -21.46 5.77
C TRP A 246 -0.52 -21.47 6.65
N PRO A 247 -0.78 -20.42 7.46
CA PRO A 247 -1.92 -20.44 8.39
C PRO A 247 -3.24 -20.19 7.63
N ASP A 248 -3.92 -21.27 7.25
CA ASP A 248 -5.19 -21.25 6.49
C ASP A 248 -6.28 -20.34 7.08
N SER A 249 -6.26 -20.14 8.41
CA SER A 249 -7.31 -19.37 9.10
C SER A 249 -7.11 -17.87 9.14
N THR A 250 -5.92 -17.37 8.78
CA THR A 250 -5.55 -15.95 8.87
C THR A 250 -5.34 -15.30 7.51
N TRP A 251 -5.29 -16.10 6.45
CA TRP A 251 -5.23 -15.61 5.08
C TRP A 251 -6.60 -15.09 4.63
N PRO A 252 -6.68 -13.94 3.96
CA PRO A 252 -7.94 -13.51 3.35
C PRO A 252 -8.38 -14.53 2.31
N GLN A 253 -9.43 -15.27 2.63
CA GLN A 253 -9.92 -16.41 1.81
C GLN A 253 -10.59 -15.97 0.51
N GLU A 254 -10.83 -14.68 0.29
CA GLU A 254 -11.55 -14.18 -0.87
C GLU A 254 -10.77 -13.09 -1.62
N ARG A 255 -10.55 -13.37 -2.89
CA ARG A 255 -10.21 -12.37 -3.92
C ARG A 255 -11.46 -12.01 -4.70
#